data_2e58345dd17658536094a7452becc783
#
_entry.id   2e58345dd17658536094a7452becc783
#
_cell.length_a   1.000
_cell.length_b   1.000
_cell.length_c   1.000
_cell.angle_alpha   90.00
_cell.angle_beta   90.00
_cell.angle_gamma   90.00
#
_symmetry.space_group_name_H-M   'P 1'
#
loop_
_entity.id
_entity.type
_entity.pdbx_description
1 polymer ?
#
loop_
_entity_poly.entity_id
_entity_poly.type
_entity_poly.pdbx_seq_one_letter_code
_entity_poly.pdbx_strand_id
1 'polypeptide(L)'
;NIVKIHLIQKKAFLITSENEPELYQQYISCHEKLKIRRHVALYASCNISSPVSYGLLYPKVIIPQDMDILLSEQDVYYIFLHELQHYKHKDAALNYISCILQIIYWFNPFIWYGFHILQKDREIACDNSVINIIGKNNCIDYGYTLIRYAEKMQHNAFLSPLSRLGGEKKVIIDRIKEIANYQKISKKHKRNSIVILVFACVLVYCISPLLTVYASRDSSNNLTSQNIDDIDLSSYFSKTSGSFVIYDMTNDRYKIYNKDLST
;
A
#
# COMPACT_ATOMS: atom_id res chain seq x y z
N ASN A 1 13.01 2.81 -1.77
CA ASN A 1 12.97 1.44 -2.33
C ASN A 1 13.04 1.42 -3.87
N ILE A 2 12.30 2.26 -4.60
CA ILE A 2 12.28 2.28 -6.08
C ILE A 2 13.68 2.57 -6.67
N VAL A 3 14.40 3.55 -6.13
CA VAL A 3 15.77 3.90 -6.57
C VAL A 3 16.74 2.73 -6.33
N LYS A 4 16.61 2.02 -5.21
CA LYS A 4 17.44 0.85 -4.91
C LYS A 4 17.20 -0.28 -5.92
N ILE A 5 15.96 -0.55 -6.30
CA ILE A 5 15.62 -1.56 -7.30
C ILE A 5 16.19 -1.19 -8.67
N HIS A 6 16.15 0.08 -9.05
CA HIS A 6 16.72 0.53 -10.33
C HIS A 6 18.26 0.37 -10.38
N LEU A 7 18.95 0.60 -9.26
CA LEU A 7 20.39 0.37 -9.16
C LEU A 7 20.76 -1.12 -9.21
N ILE A 8 19.95 -1.98 -8.61
CA ILE A 8 20.10 -3.44 -8.64
C ILE A 8 19.96 -3.95 -10.09
N GLN A 9 19.02 -3.41 -10.85
CA GLN A 9 18.79 -3.80 -12.24
C GLN A 9 20.00 -3.57 -13.14
N LYS A 10 20.80 -2.52 -12.93
CA LYS A 10 22.02 -2.24 -13.73
C LYS A 10 23.08 -3.35 -13.64
N LYS A 11 23.05 -4.18 -12.60
CA LYS A 11 23.99 -5.27 -12.37
C LYS A 11 23.33 -6.65 -12.46
N ALA A 12 22.09 -6.73 -12.90
CA ALA A 12 21.37 -7.98 -13.09
C ALA A 12 21.55 -8.45 -14.55
N PHE A 13 21.74 -9.75 -14.72
CA PHE A 13 21.80 -10.37 -16.04
C PHE A 13 20.48 -11.08 -16.36
N LEU A 14 20.11 -11.06 -17.64
CA LEU A 14 18.90 -11.68 -18.14
C LEU A 14 19.09 -13.20 -18.19
N ILE A 15 18.15 -13.95 -17.64
CA ILE A 15 18.09 -15.42 -17.75
C ILE A 15 17.27 -15.77 -18.99
N THR A 16 17.88 -16.62 -19.82
CA THR A 16 17.31 -17.10 -21.09
C THR A 16 17.52 -18.60 -21.21
N SER A 17 16.88 -19.20 -22.21
CA SER A 17 17.09 -20.61 -22.54
C SER A 17 18.52 -20.95 -23.01
N GLU A 18 19.32 -19.92 -23.34
CA GLU A 18 20.69 -20.10 -23.82
C GLU A 18 21.71 -20.17 -22.68
N ASN A 19 21.54 -19.33 -21.65
CA ASN A 19 22.50 -19.23 -20.55
C ASN A 19 22.15 -20.10 -19.33
N GLU A 20 20.84 -20.28 -19.01
CA GLU A 20 20.36 -21.08 -17.89
C GLU A 20 19.09 -21.88 -18.31
N PRO A 21 19.26 -22.93 -19.12
CA PRO A 21 18.15 -23.62 -19.78
C PRO A 21 17.19 -24.29 -18.79
N GLU A 22 17.69 -24.96 -17.76
CA GLU A 22 16.85 -25.66 -16.77
C GLU A 22 16.02 -24.70 -15.91
N LEU A 23 16.67 -23.68 -15.38
CA LEU A 23 16.03 -22.66 -14.57
C LEU A 23 14.99 -21.87 -15.37
N TYR A 24 15.32 -21.52 -16.61
CA TYR A 24 14.41 -20.84 -17.51
C TYR A 24 13.19 -21.69 -17.87
N GLN A 25 13.39 -22.99 -18.19
CA GLN A 25 12.31 -23.91 -18.49
C GLN A 25 11.35 -24.06 -17.31
N GLN A 26 11.89 -24.18 -16.11
CA GLN A 26 11.10 -24.24 -14.89
C GLN A 26 10.28 -22.96 -14.69
N TYR A 27 10.86 -21.80 -14.91
CA TYR A 27 10.17 -20.51 -14.86
C TYR A 27 9.02 -20.43 -15.87
N ILE A 28 9.24 -20.85 -17.11
CA ILE A 28 8.22 -20.89 -18.16
C ILE A 28 7.08 -21.84 -17.81
N SER A 29 7.37 -23.00 -17.22
CA SER A 29 6.34 -23.93 -16.75
C SER A 29 5.40 -23.29 -15.70
N CYS A 30 5.95 -22.49 -14.80
CA CYS A 30 5.17 -21.72 -13.83
C CYS A 30 4.30 -20.66 -14.53
N HIS A 31 4.84 -20.01 -15.55
CA HIS A 31 4.15 -18.98 -16.33
C HIS A 31 2.91 -19.56 -17.04
N GLU A 32 3.06 -20.73 -17.69
CA GLU A 32 1.99 -21.45 -18.34
C GLU A 32 0.92 -21.93 -17.33
N LYS A 33 1.35 -22.50 -16.21
CA LYS A 33 0.45 -22.98 -15.16
C LYS A 33 -0.40 -21.85 -14.58
N LEU A 34 0.15 -20.66 -14.48
CA LEU A 34 -0.55 -19.45 -14.06
C LEU A 34 -1.39 -18.80 -15.16
N LYS A 35 -1.29 -19.28 -16.41
CA LYS A 35 -1.97 -18.70 -17.58
C LYS A 35 -1.66 -17.21 -17.77
N ILE A 36 -0.41 -16.83 -17.54
CA ILE A 36 0.08 -15.48 -17.73
C ILE A 36 0.38 -15.31 -19.23
N ARG A 37 -0.34 -14.39 -19.90
CA ARG A 37 -0.18 -14.15 -21.34
C ARG A 37 0.97 -13.20 -21.68
N ARG A 38 1.28 -12.29 -20.75
CA ARG A 38 2.30 -11.29 -20.95
C ARG A 38 3.66 -11.83 -20.54
N HIS A 39 4.68 -11.56 -21.34
CA HIS A 39 6.04 -11.91 -20.98
C HIS A 39 6.51 -11.16 -19.75
N VAL A 40 6.95 -11.87 -18.71
CA VAL A 40 7.60 -11.35 -17.51
C VAL A 40 9.06 -11.80 -17.59
N ALA A 41 9.99 -10.87 -17.72
CA ALA A 41 11.40 -11.19 -17.90
C ALA A 41 12.02 -11.65 -16.57
N LEU A 42 12.85 -12.69 -16.63
CA LEU A 42 13.58 -13.23 -15.48
C LEU A 42 15.03 -12.73 -15.48
N TYR A 43 15.48 -12.20 -14.36
CA TYR A 43 16.85 -11.72 -14.16
C TYR A 43 17.45 -12.37 -12.93
N ALA A 44 18.77 -12.54 -12.92
CA ALA A 44 19.52 -12.88 -11.72
C ALA A 44 20.48 -11.76 -11.32
N SER A 45 20.72 -11.61 -10.02
CA SER A 45 21.60 -10.58 -9.46
C SER A 45 22.26 -11.06 -8.18
N CYS A 46 23.56 -10.78 -8.04
CA CYS A 46 24.31 -11.01 -6.80
C CYS A 46 24.04 -9.94 -5.71
N ASN A 47 23.31 -8.87 -6.05
CA ASN A 47 23.08 -7.75 -5.12
C ASN A 47 21.74 -7.85 -4.37
N ILE A 48 21.03 -8.95 -4.51
CA ILE A 48 19.79 -9.21 -3.78
C ILE A 48 19.89 -10.50 -2.99
N SER A 49 19.27 -10.51 -1.83
CA SER A 49 19.14 -11.70 -0.99
C SER A 49 17.77 -12.34 -1.05
N SER A 50 16.81 -11.72 -1.74
CA SER A 50 15.45 -12.23 -1.90
C SER A 50 14.94 -11.96 -3.30
N PRO A 51 14.15 -12.88 -3.90
CA PRO A 51 13.42 -12.62 -5.13
C PRO A 51 12.56 -11.39 -5.00
N VAL A 52 12.39 -10.70 -6.09
CA VAL A 52 11.56 -9.48 -6.16
C VAL A 52 10.87 -9.43 -7.52
N SER A 53 9.54 -9.32 -7.48
CA SER A 53 8.75 -8.99 -8.67
C SER A 53 8.44 -7.48 -8.70
N TYR A 54 8.73 -6.82 -9.83
CA TYR A 54 8.49 -5.39 -9.99
C TYR A 54 8.23 -5.00 -11.44
N GLY A 55 7.83 -3.74 -11.63
CA GLY A 55 7.54 -3.17 -12.94
C GLY A 55 6.07 -3.27 -13.32
N LEU A 56 5.46 -2.12 -13.61
CA LEU A 56 4.05 -2.03 -14.02
C LEU A 56 3.90 -2.23 -15.53
N LEU A 57 4.71 -1.52 -16.31
CA LEU A 57 4.66 -1.57 -17.78
C LEU A 57 5.54 -2.70 -18.34
N TYR A 58 6.69 -2.94 -17.75
CA TYR A 58 7.64 -3.99 -18.13
C TYR A 58 7.90 -4.87 -16.91
N PRO A 59 7.04 -5.86 -16.65
CA PRO A 59 7.14 -6.68 -15.46
C PRO A 59 8.39 -7.56 -15.54
N LYS A 60 9.06 -7.68 -14.40
CA LYS A 60 10.31 -8.42 -14.24
C LYS A 60 10.31 -9.12 -12.90
N VAL A 61 10.93 -10.29 -12.88
CA VAL A 61 11.31 -10.99 -11.65
C VAL A 61 12.83 -10.99 -11.58
N ILE A 62 13.40 -10.56 -10.47
CA ILE A 62 14.83 -10.70 -10.19
C ILE A 62 15.00 -11.71 -9.07
N ILE A 63 15.90 -12.66 -9.26
CA ILE A 63 16.25 -13.68 -8.29
C ILE A 63 17.70 -13.52 -7.85
N PRO A 64 18.07 -14.00 -6.64
CA PRO A 64 19.48 -14.17 -6.27
C PRO A 64 20.19 -15.12 -7.22
N GLN A 65 21.44 -14.79 -7.57
CA GLN A 65 22.21 -15.56 -8.53
C GLN A 65 22.44 -17.02 -8.11
N ASP A 66 22.60 -17.27 -6.80
CA ASP A 66 22.91 -18.59 -6.26
C ASP A 66 21.64 -19.35 -5.79
N MET A 67 20.45 -18.94 -6.24
CA MET A 67 19.20 -19.50 -5.74
C MET A 67 19.02 -20.97 -6.08
N ASP A 68 19.37 -21.37 -7.28
CA ASP A 68 19.30 -22.74 -7.79
C ASP A 68 20.35 -23.67 -7.16
N ILE A 69 21.51 -23.12 -6.77
CA ILE A 69 22.56 -23.85 -6.05
C ILE A 69 22.16 -24.12 -4.60
N LEU A 70 21.50 -23.12 -3.97
CA LEU A 70 21.17 -23.15 -2.55
C LEU A 70 19.89 -23.92 -2.25
N LEU A 71 18.95 -24.01 -3.18
CA LEU A 71 17.62 -24.56 -3.02
C LEU A 71 17.39 -25.75 -3.94
N SER A 72 16.47 -26.64 -3.55
CA SER A 72 16.04 -27.72 -4.43
C SER A 72 15.22 -27.18 -5.61
N GLU A 73 15.15 -27.92 -6.71
CA GLU A 73 14.28 -27.59 -7.85
C GLU A 73 12.82 -27.34 -7.42
N GLN A 74 12.31 -28.13 -6.47
CA GLN A 74 10.97 -27.97 -5.96
C GLN A 74 10.80 -26.66 -5.19
N ASP A 75 11.80 -26.24 -4.42
CA ASP A 75 11.78 -24.97 -3.71
C ASP A 75 11.79 -23.79 -4.69
N VAL A 76 12.66 -23.85 -5.71
CA VAL A 76 12.74 -22.85 -6.78
C VAL A 76 11.41 -22.73 -7.51
N TYR A 77 10.77 -23.85 -7.83
CA TYR A 77 9.44 -23.90 -8.45
C TYR A 77 8.38 -23.18 -7.60
N TYR A 78 8.35 -23.44 -6.30
CA TYR A 78 7.40 -22.78 -5.40
C TYR A 78 7.64 -21.28 -5.27
N ILE A 79 8.91 -20.86 -5.26
CA ILE A 79 9.29 -19.44 -5.24
C ILE A 79 8.87 -18.76 -6.54
N PHE A 80 9.08 -19.37 -7.71
CA PHE A 80 8.62 -18.83 -8.98
C PHE A 80 7.10 -18.66 -9.03
N LEU A 81 6.35 -19.66 -8.55
CA LEU A 81 4.89 -19.54 -8.45
C LEU A 81 4.49 -18.35 -7.57
N HIS A 82 5.19 -18.14 -6.44
CA HIS A 82 4.92 -17.05 -5.52
C HIS A 82 5.19 -15.67 -6.16
N GLU A 83 6.36 -15.49 -6.77
CA GLU A 83 6.73 -14.23 -7.42
C GLU A 83 5.81 -13.88 -8.60
N LEU A 84 5.43 -14.88 -9.39
CA LEU A 84 4.48 -14.68 -10.48
C LEU A 84 3.05 -14.39 -10.01
N GLN A 85 2.67 -14.82 -8.79
CA GLN A 85 1.39 -14.42 -8.19
C GLN A 85 1.36 -12.93 -7.83
N HIS A 86 2.46 -12.35 -7.35
CA HIS A 86 2.55 -10.90 -7.14
C HIS A 86 2.27 -10.12 -8.44
N TYR A 87 2.83 -10.59 -9.56
CA TYR A 87 2.50 -10.01 -10.87
C TYR A 87 1.01 -10.16 -11.20
N LYS A 88 0.44 -11.35 -11.03
CA LYS A 88 -0.96 -11.65 -11.34
C LYS A 88 -1.95 -10.84 -10.50
N HIS A 89 -1.60 -10.58 -9.23
CA HIS A 89 -2.37 -9.73 -8.32
C HIS A 89 -2.18 -8.23 -8.55
N LYS A 90 -1.26 -7.85 -9.47
CA LYS A 90 -0.91 -6.46 -9.77
C LYS A 90 -0.33 -5.70 -8.58
N ASP A 91 0.43 -6.38 -7.75
CA ASP A 91 0.99 -5.83 -6.51
C ASP A 91 1.92 -4.64 -6.76
N ALA A 92 2.60 -4.62 -7.92
CA ALA A 92 3.39 -3.46 -8.35
C ALA A 92 2.53 -2.18 -8.43
N ALA A 93 1.31 -2.27 -9.01
CA ALA A 93 0.39 -1.13 -9.09
C ALA A 93 -0.05 -0.66 -7.70
N LEU A 94 -0.41 -1.61 -6.82
CA LEU A 94 -0.78 -1.30 -5.44
C LEU A 94 0.38 -0.65 -4.67
N ASN A 95 1.63 -1.07 -4.90
CA ASN A 95 2.80 -0.44 -4.31
C ASN A 95 2.98 1.01 -4.76
N TYR A 96 2.78 1.33 -6.04
CA TYR A 96 2.85 2.72 -6.53
C TYR A 96 1.76 3.58 -5.90
N ILE A 97 0.51 3.10 -5.86
CA ILE A 97 -0.60 3.81 -5.21
C ILE A 97 -0.29 4.04 -3.72
N SER A 98 0.20 3.01 -3.03
CA SER A 98 0.60 3.08 -1.63
C SER A 98 1.68 4.14 -1.39
N CYS A 99 2.71 4.21 -2.25
CA CYS A 99 3.76 5.22 -2.16
C CYS A 99 3.21 6.64 -2.35
N ILE A 100 2.32 6.86 -3.32
CA ILE A 100 1.69 8.17 -3.56
C ILE A 100 0.87 8.59 -2.34
N LEU A 101 0.05 7.69 -1.80
CA LEU A 101 -0.77 7.99 -0.62
C LEU A 101 0.10 8.25 0.63
N GLN A 102 1.22 7.53 0.81
CA GLN A 102 2.16 7.79 1.89
C GLN A 102 2.85 9.15 1.76
N ILE A 103 3.13 9.62 0.54
CA ILE A 103 3.69 10.95 0.30
C ILE A 103 2.66 12.03 0.65
N ILE A 104 1.40 11.87 0.19
CA ILE A 104 0.32 12.84 0.47
C ILE A 104 0.00 12.90 1.96
N TYR A 105 -0.12 11.74 2.62
CA TYR A 105 -0.50 11.60 4.01
C TYR A 105 0.69 11.24 4.92
N TRP A 106 1.88 11.76 4.62
CA TRP A 106 3.13 11.42 5.33
C TRP A 106 3.05 11.63 6.85
N PHE A 107 2.24 12.58 7.30
CA PHE A 107 2.04 12.94 8.72
C PHE A 107 1.02 12.04 9.46
N ASN A 108 0.29 11.16 8.75
CA ASN A 108 -0.76 10.35 9.33
C ASN A 108 -0.27 8.93 9.67
N PRO A 109 -0.08 8.58 10.97
CA PRO A 109 0.43 7.26 11.36
C PRO A 109 -0.54 6.12 11.03
N PHE A 110 -1.85 6.37 10.95
CA PHE A 110 -2.84 5.36 10.59
C PHE A 110 -2.67 4.88 9.15
N ILE A 111 -2.28 5.76 8.25
CA ILE A 111 -1.97 5.41 6.85
C ILE A 111 -0.76 4.48 6.78
N TRP A 112 0.31 4.76 7.52
CA TRP A 112 1.49 3.91 7.59
C TRP A 112 1.16 2.52 8.16
N TYR A 113 0.38 2.48 9.23
CA TYR A 113 -0.08 1.23 9.83
C TYR A 113 -0.97 0.42 8.88
N GLY A 114 -1.93 1.08 8.20
CA GLY A 114 -2.79 0.45 7.21
C GLY A 114 -2.00 -0.19 6.05
N PHE A 115 -0.98 0.50 5.54
CA PHE A 115 -0.12 -0.07 4.51
C PHE A 115 0.76 -1.21 4.99
N HIS A 116 1.20 -1.20 6.24
CA HIS A 116 1.90 -2.34 6.82
C HIS A 116 1.02 -3.58 6.87
N ILE A 117 -0.25 -3.44 7.30
CA ILE A 117 -1.23 -4.53 7.27
C ILE A 117 -1.49 -4.99 5.84
N LEU A 118 -1.72 -4.07 4.91
CA LEU A 118 -1.97 -4.38 3.49
C LEU A 118 -0.81 -5.19 2.88
N GLN A 119 0.42 -4.85 3.22
CA GLN A 119 1.60 -5.59 2.76
C GLN A 119 1.59 -7.04 3.28
N LYS A 120 1.29 -7.24 4.56
CA LYS A 120 1.17 -8.57 5.16
C LYS A 120 0.05 -9.39 4.51
N ASP A 121 -1.11 -8.79 4.30
CA ASP A 121 -2.27 -9.46 3.69
C ASP A 121 -1.99 -9.88 2.24
N ARG A 122 -1.19 -9.12 1.50
CA ARG A 122 -0.76 -9.48 0.14
C ARG A 122 0.12 -10.72 0.13
N GLU A 123 1.07 -10.84 1.06
CA GLU A 123 1.89 -12.04 1.20
C GLU A 123 1.01 -13.28 1.44
N ILE A 124 0.07 -13.20 2.38
CA ILE A 124 -0.89 -14.26 2.68
C ILE A 124 -1.76 -14.59 1.46
N ALA A 125 -2.20 -13.59 0.70
CA ALA A 125 -3.00 -13.78 -0.50
C ALA A 125 -2.20 -14.48 -1.61
N CYS A 126 -0.90 -14.16 -1.77
CA CYS A 126 0.00 -14.85 -2.69
C CYS A 126 0.21 -16.29 -2.25
N ASP A 127 0.51 -16.56 -0.97
CA ASP A 127 0.65 -17.91 -0.43
C ASP A 127 -0.60 -18.76 -0.66
N ASN A 128 -1.78 -18.24 -0.34
CA ASN A 128 -3.04 -18.90 -0.59
C ASN A 128 -3.28 -19.21 -2.07
N SER A 129 -2.83 -18.33 -2.96
CA SER A 129 -2.94 -18.53 -4.41
C SER A 129 -1.99 -19.63 -4.90
N VAL A 130 -0.78 -19.70 -4.35
CA VAL A 130 0.16 -20.80 -4.60
C VAL A 130 -0.43 -22.12 -4.13
N ILE A 131 -0.93 -22.21 -2.90
CA ILE A 131 -1.52 -23.43 -2.35
C ILE A 131 -2.73 -23.91 -3.17
N ASN A 132 -3.54 -22.99 -3.69
CA ASN A 132 -4.63 -23.35 -4.61
C ASN A 132 -4.16 -24.05 -5.89
N ILE A 133 -2.93 -23.79 -6.32
CA ILE A 133 -2.34 -24.36 -7.55
C ILE A 133 -1.65 -25.67 -7.27
N ILE A 134 -0.85 -25.73 -6.20
CA ILE A 134 -0.08 -26.92 -5.83
C ILE A 134 -0.93 -28.00 -5.14
N GLY A 135 -2.08 -27.59 -4.59
CA GLY A 135 -2.98 -28.43 -3.82
C GLY A 135 -2.64 -28.47 -2.34
N LYS A 136 -3.66 -28.73 -1.51
CA LYS A 136 -3.54 -28.74 -0.06
C LYS A 136 -2.52 -29.77 0.48
N ASN A 137 -2.34 -30.88 -0.22
CA ASN A 137 -1.40 -31.93 0.21
C ASN A 137 0.06 -31.43 0.20
N ASN A 138 0.40 -30.48 -0.65
CA ASN A 138 1.74 -29.91 -0.76
C ASN A 138 1.93 -28.61 0.05
N CYS A 139 0.94 -28.20 0.84
CA CYS A 139 1.03 -26.95 1.61
C CYS A 139 2.13 -26.99 2.67
N ILE A 140 2.41 -28.14 3.24
CA ILE A 140 3.47 -28.33 4.24
C ILE A 140 4.84 -28.19 3.58
N ASP A 141 5.05 -28.79 2.42
CA ASP A 141 6.31 -28.69 1.66
C ASP A 141 6.57 -27.24 1.24
N TYR A 142 5.51 -26.55 0.82
CA TYR A 142 5.59 -25.11 0.53
C TYR A 142 5.99 -24.31 1.78
N GLY A 143 5.42 -24.60 2.93
CA GLY A 143 5.80 -23.98 4.20
C GLY A 143 7.28 -24.21 4.54
N TYR A 144 7.78 -25.43 4.34
CA TYR A 144 9.20 -25.75 4.52
C TYR A 144 10.09 -25.02 3.52
N THR A 145 9.64 -24.79 2.28
CA THR A 145 10.36 -23.95 1.31
C THR A 145 10.58 -22.54 1.85
N LEU A 146 9.56 -21.92 2.45
CA LEU A 146 9.70 -20.59 3.03
C LEU A 146 10.70 -20.55 4.19
N ILE A 147 10.75 -21.62 5.01
CA ILE A 147 11.71 -21.73 6.11
C ILE A 147 13.12 -21.89 5.55
N ARG A 148 13.35 -22.86 4.66
CA ARG A 148 14.67 -23.10 4.04
C ARG A 148 15.17 -21.85 3.32
N TYR A 149 14.28 -21.17 2.62
CA TYR A 149 14.58 -19.93 1.95
C TYR A 149 15.03 -18.85 2.95
N ALA A 150 14.28 -18.66 4.03
CA ALA A 150 14.61 -17.69 5.08
C ALA A 150 15.95 -17.99 5.76
N GLU A 151 16.25 -19.25 6.05
CA GLU A 151 17.50 -19.68 6.67
C GLU A 151 18.71 -19.44 5.76
N LYS A 152 18.63 -19.85 4.51
CA LYS A 152 19.75 -19.75 3.55
C LYS A 152 20.03 -18.32 3.12
N MET A 153 19.00 -17.49 2.97
CA MET A 153 19.15 -16.10 2.57
C MET A 153 19.60 -15.18 3.71
N GLN A 154 19.28 -15.51 4.96
CA GLN A 154 19.79 -14.76 6.12
C GLN A 154 21.31 -14.89 6.29
N HIS A 155 21.91 -16.00 5.87
CA HIS A 155 23.35 -16.19 5.93
C HIS A 155 24.13 -15.21 5.03
N ASN A 156 23.55 -14.83 3.90
CA ASN A 156 24.12 -13.85 2.97
C ASN A 156 23.76 -12.39 3.29
N ALA A 157 22.80 -12.17 4.18
CA ALA A 157 22.35 -10.82 4.60
C ALA A 157 23.23 -10.19 5.71
N PHE A 158 24.48 -10.63 5.87
CA PHE A 158 25.43 -10.10 6.87
C PHE A 158 25.74 -8.58 6.70
N LEU A 159 25.23 -7.96 5.63
CA LEU A 159 25.50 -6.58 5.24
C LEU A 159 24.40 -5.55 5.61
N SER A 160 23.29 -5.97 6.24
CA SER A 160 22.26 -5.00 6.62
C SER A 160 21.89 -5.10 8.10
N PRO A 161 22.40 -4.19 8.95
CA PRO A 161 22.08 -4.18 10.39
C PRO A 161 20.60 -3.88 10.71
N LEU A 162 19.83 -3.35 9.72
CA LEU A 162 18.40 -3.05 9.88
C LEU A 162 17.48 -4.28 9.74
N SER A 163 17.91 -5.36 9.10
CA SER A 163 17.14 -6.61 8.99
C SER A 163 17.07 -7.43 10.27
N ARG A 164 17.90 -7.09 11.27
CA ARG A 164 17.94 -7.76 12.58
C ARG A 164 16.80 -7.41 13.53
N LEU A 165 16.02 -6.38 13.24
CA LEU A 165 14.85 -6.05 14.04
C LEU A 165 13.74 -7.06 13.70
N GLY A 166 13.55 -8.05 14.55
CA GLY A 166 12.55 -9.14 14.62
C GLY A 166 11.27 -9.15 13.77
N GLY A 167 11.06 -8.13 12.93
CA GLY A 167 9.89 -7.98 12.09
C GLY A 167 9.80 -9.02 10.97
N GLU A 168 10.89 -9.29 10.27
CA GLU A 168 10.88 -10.25 9.13
C GLU A 168 10.62 -11.68 9.61
N LYS A 169 11.21 -12.10 10.73
CA LYS A 169 10.95 -13.42 11.31
C LYS A 169 9.48 -13.60 11.72
N LYS A 170 8.89 -12.56 12.29
CA LYS A 170 7.48 -12.58 12.67
C LYS A 170 6.56 -12.74 11.46
N VAL A 171 6.86 -12.03 10.37
CA VAL A 171 6.09 -12.14 9.11
C VAL A 171 6.14 -13.57 8.56
N ILE A 172 7.32 -14.20 8.53
CA ILE A 172 7.46 -15.59 8.05
C ILE A 172 6.70 -16.55 8.96
N ILE A 173 6.79 -16.43 10.29
CA ILE A 173 6.05 -17.25 11.24
C ILE A 173 4.53 -17.10 11.03
N ASP A 174 4.05 -15.89 10.84
CA ASP A 174 2.63 -15.63 10.59
C ASP A 174 2.19 -16.26 9.27
N ARG A 175 2.98 -16.16 8.18
CA ARG A 175 2.71 -16.83 6.90
C ARG A 175 2.64 -18.34 7.05
N ILE A 176 3.59 -18.94 7.78
CA ILE A 176 3.59 -20.40 8.03
C ILE A 176 2.35 -20.84 8.81
N LYS A 177 1.93 -20.08 9.82
CA LYS A 177 0.69 -20.37 10.56
C LYS A 177 -0.55 -20.33 9.65
N GLU A 178 -0.63 -19.34 8.78
CA GLU A 178 -1.73 -19.22 7.81
C GLU A 178 -1.70 -20.36 6.78
N ILE A 179 -0.52 -20.75 6.31
CA ILE A 179 -0.34 -21.92 5.42
C ILE A 179 -0.82 -23.21 6.10
N ALA A 180 -0.41 -23.43 7.36
CA ALA A 180 -0.81 -24.61 8.13
C ALA A 180 -2.33 -24.65 8.37
N ASN A 181 -2.95 -23.50 8.58
CA ASN A 181 -4.40 -23.36 8.79
C ASN A 181 -5.19 -23.12 7.51
N TYR A 182 -4.56 -23.31 6.35
CA TYR A 182 -5.18 -23.02 5.07
C TYR A 182 -6.54 -23.68 4.90
N GLN A 183 -7.55 -22.84 4.70
CA GLN A 183 -8.90 -23.25 4.31
C GLN A 183 -9.27 -22.56 3.00
N LYS A 184 -9.69 -23.35 2.03
CA LYS A 184 -10.11 -22.80 0.73
C LYS A 184 -11.26 -21.82 0.92
N ILE A 185 -11.02 -20.55 0.67
CA ILE A 185 -12.03 -19.49 0.77
C ILE A 185 -13.14 -19.76 -0.24
N SER A 186 -14.36 -19.95 0.25
CA SER A 186 -15.53 -20.11 -0.60
C SER A 186 -15.81 -18.84 -1.41
N LYS A 187 -16.21 -19.01 -2.68
CA LYS A 187 -16.64 -17.88 -3.55
C LYS A 187 -17.74 -17.03 -2.90
N LYS A 188 -18.58 -17.64 -2.04
CA LYS A 188 -19.63 -16.94 -1.30
C LYS A 188 -19.04 -15.94 -0.29
N HIS A 189 -18.00 -16.30 0.45
CA HIS A 189 -17.31 -15.40 1.38
C HIS A 189 -16.70 -14.20 0.66
N LYS A 190 -16.00 -14.43 -0.45
CA LYS A 190 -15.40 -13.35 -1.25
C LYS A 190 -16.46 -12.36 -1.76
N ARG A 191 -17.61 -12.86 -2.22
CA ARG A 191 -18.74 -12.01 -2.66
C ARG A 191 -19.32 -11.19 -1.52
N ASN A 192 -19.52 -11.79 -0.36
CA ASN A 192 -20.05 -11.09 0.82
C ASN A 192 -19.12 -9.99 1.29
N SER A 193 -17.80 -10.21 1.29
CA SER A 193 -16.80 -9.19 1.65
C SER A 193 -16.84 -7.98 0.72
N ILE A 194 -17.01 -8.21 -0.60
CA ILE A 194 -17.16 -7.11 -1.58
C ILE A 194 -18.43 -6.32 -1.31
N VAL A 195 -19.54 -6.99 -1.03
CA VAL A 195 -20.84 -6.33 -0.74
C VAL A 195 -20.72 -5.46 0.52
N ILE A 196 -20.08 -5.98 1.58
CA ILE A 196 -19.85 -5.22 2.81
C ILE A 196 -18.98 -4.00 2.56
N LEU A 197 -17.90 -4.14 1.76
CA LEU A 197 -17.03 -3.03 1.40
C LEU A 197 -17.78 -1.94 0.63
N VAL A 198 -18.55 -2.31 -0.38
CA VAL A 198 -19.37 -1.38 -1.18
C VAL A 198 -20.39 -0.66 -0.28
N PHE A 199 -21.06 -1.41 0.60
CA PHE A 199 -22.01 -0.83 1.54
C PHE A 199 -21.35 0.17 2.50
N ALA A 200 -20.16 -0.15 3.03
CA ALA A 200 -19.39 0.78 3.87
C ALA A 200 -18.99 2.06 3.11
N CYS A 201 -18.55 1.94 1.85
CA CYS A 201 -18.24 3.10 1.01
C CYS A 201 -19.46 3.99 0.76
N VAL A 202 -20.63 3.39 0.49
CA VAL A 202 -21.89 4.11 0.29
C VAL A 202 -22.31 4.81 1.58
N LEU A 203 -22.18 4.17 2.75
CA LEU A 203 -22.46 4.80 4.04
C LEU A 203 -21.58 6.03 4.29
N VAL A 204 -20.27 5.92 4.04
CA VAL A 204 -19.34 7.05 4.21
C VAL A 204 -19.71 8.19 3.25
N TYR A 205 -20.05 7.87 2.01
CA TYR A 205 -20.48 8.88 1.03
C TYR A 205 -21.79 9.56 1.44
N CYS A 206 -22.77 8.81 1.96
CA CYS A 206 -24.05 9.37 2.41
C CYS A 206 -23.93 10.21 3.70
N ILE A 207 -23.00 9.86 4.60
CA ILE A 207 -22.81 10.59 5.87
C ILE A 207 -21.98 11.86 5.67
N SER A 208 -21.06 11.88 4.69
CA SER A 208 -20.18 13.02 4.41
C SER A 208 -20.92 14.35 4.25
N PRO A 209 -21.99 14.48 3.42
CA PRO A 209 -22.73 15.75 3.28
C PRO A 209 -23.50 16.15 4.55
N LEU A 210 -23.95 15.18 5.34
CA LEU A 210 -24.60 15.47 6.63
C LEU A 210 -23.64 16.13 7.63
N LEU A 211 -22.39 15.65 7.68
CA LEU A 211 -21.35 16.21 8.55
C LEU A 211 -20.97 17.64 8.12
N THR A 212 -20.88 17.89 6.80
CA THR A 212 -20.58 19.24 6.29
C THR A 212 -21.70 20.23 6.57
N VAL A 213 -22.96 19.82 6.41
CA VAL A 213 -24.12 20.65 6.74
C VAL A 213 -24.18 20.93 8.25
N TYR A 214 -23.88 19.95 9.08
CA TYR A 214 -23.85 20.15 10.55
C TYR A 214 -22.74 21.13 10.96
N ALA A 215 -21.53 20.98 10.42
CA ALA A 215 -20.42 21.89 10.70
C ALA A 215 -20.66 23.32 10.20
N SER A 216 -21.32 23.50 9.05
CA SER A 216 -21.68 24.83 8.54
C SER A 216 -22.79 25.50 9.40
N ARG A 217 -23.71 24.71 9.92
CA ARG A 217 -24.78 25.21 10.77
C ARG A 217 -24.27 25.71 12.14
N ASP A 218 -23.31 24.99 12.72
CA ASP A 218 -22.66 25.42 13.97
C ASP A 218 -21.84 26.71 13.79
N SER A 219 -21.15 26.83 12.66
CA SER A 219 -20.41 28.06 12.32
C SER A 219 -21.33 29.23 12.07
N SER A 220 -22.49 29.03 11.44
CA SER A 220 -23.48 30.11 11.23
C SER A 220 -24.15 30.54 12.51
N ASN A 221 -24.46 29.63 13.44
CA ASN A 221 -25.05 29.94 14.72
C ASN A 221 -24.10 30.76 15.63
N ASN A 222 -22.80 30.54 15.53
CA ASN A 222 -21.81 31.33 16.28
C ASN A 222 -21.54 32.73 15.67
N LEU A 223 -21.83 32.91 14.37
CA LEU A 223 -21.65 34.20 13.68
C LEU A 223 -22.93 35.09 13.75
N THR A 224 -24.12 34.49 13.99
CA THR A 224 -25.40 35.24 13.98
C THR A 224 -25.79 35.88 15.31
N SER A 225 -24.97 35.75 16.36
CA SER A 225 -25.34 36.31 17.70
C SER A 225 -24.89 37.76 17.97
N GLN A 226 -24.09 38.35 17.09
CA GLN A 226 -23.76 39.79 17.23
C GLN A 226 -24.57 40.61 16.22
N ASN A 227 -25.57 41.29 16.75
CA ASN A 227 -26.31 42.30 15.98
C ASN A 227 -25.34 43.45 15.66
N ILE A 228 -25.38 44.00 14.45
CA ILE A 228 -24.53 45.13 14.05
C ILE A 228 -24.67 46.33 14.98
N ASP A 229 -25.82 46.42 15.64
CA ASP A 229 -26.13 47.50 16.62
C ASP A 229 -25.42 47.32 17.97
N ASP A 230 -25.00 46.09 18.32
CA ASP A 230 -24.28 45.76 19.56
C ASP A 230 -22.77 45.95 19.45
N ILE A 231 -22.24 46.21 18.25
CA ILE A 231 -20.81 46.41 18.01
C ILE A 231 -20.45 47.86 18.39
N ASP A 232 -19.86 48.05 19.56
CA ASP A 232 -19.27 49.35 19.96
C ASP A 232 -17.75 49.34 19.66
N LEU A 233 -17.39 50.06 18.63
CA LEU A 233 -15.99 50.25 18.21
C LEU A 233 -15.43 51.64 18.61
N SER A 234 -16.19 52.41 19.41
CA SER A 234 -15.78 53.75 19.82
C SER A 234 -14.41 53.77 20.52
N SER A 235 -14.10 52.75 21.30
CA SER A 235 -12.82 52.59 22.01
C SER A 235 -11.64 52.38 21.09
N TYR A 236 -11.82 51.70 19.95
CA TYR A 236 -10.77 51.43 18.96
C TYR A 236 -10.41 52.69 18.16
N PHE A 237 -11.38 53.55 17.92
CA PHE A 237 -11.24 54.73 17.06
C PHE A 237 -11.01 56.05 17.83
N SER A 238 -10.89 55.96 19.14
CA SER A 238 -10.59 57.14 19.97
C SER A 238 -9.26 57.81 19.66
N LYS A 239 -8.33 57.11 19.00
CA LYS A 239 -6.97 57.56 18.69
C LYS A 239 -6.72 57.86 17.20
N THR A 240 -7.64 57.60 16.30
CA THR A 240 -7.49 57.77 14.87
C THR A 240 -8.59 58.61 14.29
N SER A 241 -8.25 59.59 13.44
CA SER A 241 -9.22 60.35 12.63
C SER A 241 -9.55 59.55 11.37
N GLY A 242 -10.81 59.31 11.11
CA GLY A 242 -11.27 58.58 9.94
C GLY A 242 -12.70 58.11 10.04
N SER A 243 -13.31 57.80 8.93
CA SER A 243 -14.64 57.19 8.84
C SER A 243 -14.52 55.79 8.25
N PHE A 244 -15.34 54.86 8.74
CA PHE A 244 -15.44 53.52 8.16
C PHE A 244 -16.88 53.05 8.20
N VAL A 245 -17.18 52.08 7.38
CA VAL A 245 -18.51 51.49 7.21
C VAL A 245 -18.43 50.00 7.50
N ILE A 246 -19.28 49.54 8.40
CA ILE A 246 -19.51 48.11 8.61
C ILE A 246 -20.79 47.76 7.86
N TYR A 247 -20.69 46.74 7.00
CA TYR A 247 -21.81 46.26 6.22
C TYR A 247 -22.18 44.84 6.66
N ASP A 248 -23.44 44.66 7.04
CA ASP A 248 -23.99 43.35 7.36
C ASP A 248 -24.59 42.75 6.09
N MET A 249 -23.85 41.83 5.48
CA MET A 249 -24.27 41.15 4.25
C MET A 249 -25.48 40.24 4.40
N THR A 250 -25.86 39.88 5.63
CA THR A 250 -26.97 38.99 5.88
C THR A 250 -28.31 39.73 5.88
N ASN A 251 -28.32 40.95 6.45
CA ASN A 251 -29.52 41.74 6.63
C ASN A 251 -29.56 43.00 5.73
N ASP A 252 -28.61 43.13 4.82
CA ASP A 252 -28.46 44.28 3.89
C ASP A 252 -28.49 45.63 4.65
N ARG A 253 -27.82 45.72 5.78
CA ARG A 253 -27.70 46.90 6.61
C ARG A 253 -26.29 47.34 6.79
N TYR A 254 -26.07 48.64 6.94
CA TYR A 254 -24.76 49.22 7.19
C TYR A 254 -24.78 50.20 8.36
N LYS A 255 -23.67 50.29 9.08
CA LYS A 255 -23.43 51.28 10.15
C LYS A 255 -22.19 52.09 9.78
N ILE A 256 -22.36 53.42 9.77
CA ILE A 256 -21.27 54.36 9.45
C ILE A 256 -20.75 54.92 10.75
N TYR A 257 -19.45 54.86 10.94
CA TYR A 257 -18.74 55.53 12.03
C TYR A 257 -17.93 56.68 11.47
N ASN A 258 -18.21 57.90 11.87
CA ASN A 258 -17.48 59.08 11.47
C ASN A 258 -17.20 59.94 12.71
N LYS A 259 -15.93 60.21 12.96
CA LYS A 259 -15.51 61.00 14.15
C LYS A 259 -15.70 62.49 13.98
N ASP A 260 -15.80 62.98 12.73
CA ASP A 260 -15.85 64.41 12.44
C ASP A 260 -17.28 64.98 12.43
N LEU A 261 -18.33 64.17 12.70
CA LEU A 261 -19.75 64.62 12.73
C LEU A 261 -20.33 64.68 14.13
N SER A 262 -19.54 64.64 15.20
CA SER A 262 -19.99 64.89 16.55
C SER A 262 -19.84 66.38 16.92
N THR A 263 -20.65 67.21 16.37
CA THR A 263 -20.98 68.51 16.94
C THR A 263 -22.44 68.56 17.25
#